data_3af40577a235a6d9735268e43a9945b9
#
_entry.id   3af40577a235a6d9735268e43a9945b9
#
_cell.length_a   1.000
_cell.length_b   1.000
_cell.length_c   1.000
_cell.angle_alpha   90.00
_cell.angle_beta   90.00
_cell.angle_gamma   90.00
#
_symmetry.space_group_name_H-M   'P 1'
#
loop_
_entity.id
_entity.type
_entity.pdbx_description
1 polymer ?
#
loop_
_entity_poly.entity_id
_entity_poly.type
_entity_poly.pdbx_seq_one_letter_code
_entity_poly.pdbx_strand_id
1 'polypeptide(L)'
;MIARRAFSVAVYARRGARVLVIEHRRLATWLPIGGELEAGETPLEAAARELREETGMAGEFRVLAGALDGVPPGLIGYEEHQAGSKGLHMNFVFVARVADDVDVTPNDEFGAWRWVTRRELDDLASPLNVRQFGYLALDADWA
;
A
#
# COMPACT_ATOMS: atom_id res chain seq x y z
N MET A 1 6.78 2.97 -30.55
CA MET A 1 7.40 3.21 -29.22
C MET A 1 6.65 2.40 -28.17
N ILE A 2 7.38 1.65 -27.36
CA ILE A 2 6.80 0.86 -26.29
C ILE A 2 6.60 1.78 -25.07
N ALA A 3 5.38 1.81 -24.54
CA ALA A 3 5.11 2.55 -23.31
C ALA A 3 5.93 1.97 -22.14
N ARG A 4 6.35 2.84 -21.23
CA ARG A 4 7.09 2.42 -20.03
C ARG A 4 6.24 1.49 -19.17
N ARG A 5 6.87 0.46 -18.63
CA ARG A 5 6.28 -0.49 -17.67
C ARG A 5 7.22 -0.65 -16.49
N ALA A 6 6.63 -0.75 -15.30
CA ALA A 6 7.43 -0.95 -14.09
C ALA A 6 6.64 -1.75 -13.06
N PHE A 7 7.34 -2.60 -12.32
CA PHE A 7 6.77 -3.21 -11.13
C PHE A 7 6.73 -2.19 -9.99
N SER A 8 5.63 -2.20 -9.27
CA SER A 8 5.41 -1.31 -8.14
C SER A 8 4.73 -2.05 -6.99
N VAL A 9 4.70 -1.44 -5.84
CA VAL A 9 3.99 -1.93 -4.66
C VAL A 9 3.08 -0.83 -4.10
N ALA A 10 1.99 -1.26 -3.50
CA ALA A 10 1.17 -0.43 -2.63
C ALA A 10 1.06 -1.16 -1.29
N VAL A 11 1.11 -0.42 -0.20
CA VAL A 11 1.07 -0.99 1.15
C VAL A 11 -0.02 -0.32 1.96
N TYR A 12 -0.96 -1.13 2.43
CA TYR A 12 -1.94 -0.72 3.42
C TYR A 12 -1.39 -1.06 4.80
N ALA A 13 -0.84 -0.07 5.49
CA ALA A 13 -0.48 -0.22 6.89
C ALA A 13 -1.78 -0.31 7.69
N ARG A 14 -1.94 -1.40 8.45
CA ARG A 14 -3.15 -1.65 9.21
C ARG A 14 -2.86 -1.60 10.70
N ARG A 15 -3.66 -0.78 11.40
CA ARG A 15 -3.62 -0.65 12.84
C ARG A 15 -5.03 -0.88 13.39
N GLY A 16 -5.27 -2.04 13.96
CA GLY A 16 -6.62 -2.44 14.39
C GLY A 16 -7.59 -2.46 13.22
N ALA A 17 -8.66 -1.69 13.30
CA ALA A 17 -9.70 -1.60 12.27
C ALA A 17 -9.51 -0.42 11.32
N ARG A 18 -8.29 0.09 11.20
CA ARG A 18 -7.97 1.24 10.34
C ARG A 18 -6.79 0.94 9.45
N VAL A 19 -6.81 1.55 8.27
CA VAL A 19 -5.67 1.54 7.33
C VAL A 19 -5.20 2.97 7.10
N LEU A 20 -3.91 3.10 6.78
CA LEU A 20 -3.27 4.38 6.51
C LEU A 20 -3.47 4.76 5.05
N VAL A 21 -3.92 5.99 4.82
CA VAL A 21 -3.91 6.62 3.50
C VAL A 21 -3.21 7.96 3.60
N ILE A 22 -2.55 8.35 2.52
CA ILE A 22 -1.81 9.60 2.41
C ILE A 22 -2.43 10.46 1.31
N GLU A 23 -2.36 11.77 1.46
CA GLU A 23 -2.82 12.70 0.44
C GLU A 23 -1.68 12.99 -0.53
N HIS A 24 -1.89 12.63 -1.78
CA HIS A 24 -0.94 12.95 -2.84
C HIS A 24 -1.03 14.44 -3.17
N ARG A 25 0.05 15.19 -2.98
CA ARG A 25 0.04 16.66 -3.10
C ARG A 25 -0.44 17.18 -4.45
N ARG A 26 -0.02 16.53 -5.54
CA ARG A 26 -0.38 16.97 -6.90
C ARG A 26 -1.79 16.57 -7.30
N LEU A 27 -2.24 15.39 -6.89
CA LEU A 27 -3.48 14.81 -7.37
C LEU A 27 -4.67 15.14 -6.48
N ALA A 28 -4.44 15.69 -5.29
CA ALA A 28 -5.46 15.96 -4.29
C ALA A 28 -6.36 14.74 -4.02
N THR A 29 -5.75 13.56 -4.02
CA THR A 29 -6.42 12.29 -3.82
C THR A 29 -5.71 11.48 -2.75
N TRP A 30 -6.45 10.60 -2.10
CA TRP A 30 -5.93 9.75 -1.02
C TRP A 30 -5.52 8.40 -1.58
N LEU A 31 -4.32 7.97 -1.25
CA LEU A 31 -3.70 6.74 -1.78
C LEU A 31 -3.02 5.98 -0.65
N PRO A 32 -2.84 4.65 -0.80
CA PRO A 32 -1.91 3.94 0.07
C PRO A 32 -0.48 4.40 -0.21
N ILE A 33 0.42 4.11 0.69
CA ILE A 33 1.86 4.31 0.43
C ILE A 33 2.32 3.30 -0.62
N GLY A 34 3.39 3.62 -1.33
CA GLY A 34 3.95 2.72 -2.33
C GLY A 34 4.98 3.39 -3.22
N GLY A 35 5.46 2.63 -4.17
CA GLY A 35 6.44 3.09 -5.14
C GLY A 35 6.96 1.96 -6.01
N GLU A 36 7.88 2.29 -6.91
CA GLU A 36 8.46 1.30 -7.82
C GLU A 36 9.51 0.44 -7.11
N LEU A 37 9.65 -0.81 -7.56
CA LEU A 37 10.73 -1.69 -7.12
C LEU A 37 12.07 -1.13 -7.58
N GLU A 38 13.06 -1.24 -6.72
CA GLU A 38 14.46 -1.02 -7.09
C GLU A 38 15.04 -2.30 -7.69
N ALA A 39 16.13 -2.15 -8.44
CA ALA A 39 16.80 -3.28 -9.08
C ALA A 39 17.19 -4.33 -8.03
N GLY A 40 16.82 -5.59 -8.31
CA GLY A 40 17.13 -6.71 -7.43
C GLY A 40 16.19 -6.90 -6.24
N GLU A 41 15.22 -6.00 -6.03
CA GLU A 41 14.24 -6.17 -4.96
C GLU A 41 13.13 -7.16 -5.38
N THR A 42 12.69 -7.96 -4.41
CA THR A 42 11.39 -8.62 -4.50
C THR A 42 10.27 -7.62 -4.17
N PRO A 43 9.03 -7.91 -4.55
CA PRO A 43 7.90 -7.05 -4.15
C PRO A 43 7.78 -6.86 -2.64
N LEU A 44 8.01 -7.92 -1.84
CA LEU A 44 7.96 -7.83 -0.38
C LEU A 44 9.05 -6.90 0.17
N GLU A 45 10.27 -7.00 -0.35
CA GLU A 45 11.36 -6.12 0.04
C GLU A 45 11.05 -4.65 -0.30
N ALA A 46 10.50 -4.40 -1.48
CA ALA A 46 10.08 -3.06 -1.87
C ALA A 46 8.97 -2.52 -0.97
N ALA A 47 7.98 -3.36 -0.62
CA ALA A 47 6.90 -2.97 0.27
C ALA A 47 7.42 -2.56 1.65
N ALA A 48 8.32 -3.35 2.23
CA ALA A 48 8.92 -3.03 3.53
C ALA A 48 9.76 -1.75 3.47
N ARG A 49 10.53 -1.57 2.40
CA ARG A 49 11.35 -0.36 2.20
C ARG A 49 10.49 0.89 2.05
N GLU A 50 9.46 0.84 1.20
CA GLU A 50 8.58 1.99 0.97
C GLU A 50 7.83 2.38 2.24
N LEU A 51 7.35 1.42 3.02
CA LEU A 51 6.70 1.71 4.28
C LEU A 51 7.64 2.48 5.23
N ARG A 52 8.88 2.04 5.34
CA ARG A 52 9.88 2.68 6.18
C ARG A 52 10.27 4.07 5.66
N GLU A 53 10.53 4.20 4.35
CA GLU A 53 10.96 5.46 3.75
C GLU A 53 9.87 6.53 3.82
N GLU A 54 8.63 6.15 3.56
CA GLU A 54 7.55 7.12 3.49
C GLU A 54 6.95 7.47 4.85
N THR A 55 6.99 6.55 5.81
CA THR A 55 6.28 6.74 7.10
C THR A 55 7.18 6.60 8.34
N GLY A 56 8.38 6.08 8.18
CA GLY A 56 9.26 5.76 9.30
C GLY A 56 8.84 4.51 10.08
N MET A 57 7.73 3.88 9.70
CA MET A 57 7.23 2.71 10.42
C MET A 57 7.81 1.41 9.87
N ALA A 58 8.08 0.47 10.77
CA ALA A 58 8.35 -0.91 10.42
C ALA A 58 7.04 -1.69 10.52
N GLY A 59 6.61 -2.29 9.41
CA GLY A 59 5.42 -3.12 9.39
C GLY A 59 5.77 -4.60 9.56
N GLU A 60 4.80 -5.35 10.05
CA GLU A 60 4.88 -6.80 10.12
C GLU A 60 4.07 -7.38 8.96
N PHE A 61 4.77 -7.98 8.01
CA PHE A 61 4.17 -8.67 6.88
C PHE A 61 4.02 -10.14 7.24
N ARG A 62 2.78 -10.58 7.42
CA ARG A 62 2.47 -11.93 7.90
C ARG A 62 1.76 -12.73 6.83
N VAL A 63 2.00 -14.04 6.86
CA VAL A 63 1.29 -14.98 5.98
C VAL A 63 -0.21 -14.86 6.24
N LEU A 64 -0.97 -14.72 5.19
CA LEU A 64 -2.43 -14.63 5.28
C LEU A 64 -3.04 -16.03 5.38
N ALA A 65 -4.17 -16.13 6.06
CA ALA A 65 -4.91 -17.37 6.17
C ALA A 65 -5.27 -17.90 4.78
N GLY A 66 -5.00 -19.20 4.55
CA GLY A 66 -5.30 -19.84 3.27
C GLY A 66 -4.30 -19.56 2.16
N ALA A 67 -3.21 -18.85 2.42
CA ALA A 67 -2.20 -18.59 1.40
C ALA A 67 -1.48 -19.88 1.00
N LEU A 68 -1.22 -20.00 -0.31
CA LEU A 68 -0.44 -21.11 -0.86
C LEU A 68 1.05 -20.89 -0.56
N ASP A 69 1.81 -22.00 -0.59
CA ASP A 69 3.27 -21.93 -0.45
C ASP A 69 3.87 -21.03 -1.52
N GLY A 70 4.82 -20.21 -1.13
CA GLY A 70 5.51 -19.30 -2.04
C GLY A 70 4.81 -17.96 -2.28
N VAL A 71 3.59 -17.78 -1.80
CA VAL A 71 2.93 -16.47 -1.83
C VAL A 71 3.57 -15.55 -0.79
N PRO A 72 4.01 -14.36 -1.17
CA PRO A 72 4.63 -13.43 -0.22
C PRO A 72 3.71 -13.10 0.95
N PRO A 73 4.26 -13.03 2.18
CA PRO A 73 3.48 -12.62 3.35
C PRO A 73 2.82 -11.26 3.15
N GLY A 74 1.53 -11.17 3.45
CA GLY A 74 0.77 -9.92 3.36
C GLY A 74 0.29 -9.53 1.97
N LEU A 75 0.58 -10.32 0.94
CA LEU A 75 0.11 -10.03 -0.41
C LEU A 75 -1.40 -10.25 -0.50
N ILE A 76 -2.14 -9.18 -0.80
CA ILE A 76 -3.61 -9.23 -0.92
C ILE A 76 -4.08 -9.13 -2.37
N GLY A 77 -3.20 -8.80 -3.31
CA GLY A 77 -3.57 -8.79 -4.70
C GLY A 77 -2.52 -8.19 -5.63
N TYR A 78 -2.88 -8.18 -6.88
CA TYR A 78 -2.09 -7.60 -7.96
C TYR A 78 -3.05 -6.88 -8.89
N GLU A 79 -2.66 -5.71 -9.38
CA GLU A 79 -3.43 -4.97 -10.37
C GLU A 79 -2.50 -4.19 -11.29
N GLU A 80 -3.03 -3.80 -12.44
CA GLU A 80 -2.29 -2.99 -13.39
C GLU A 80 -3.04 -1.68 -13.62
N HIS A 81 -2.31 -0.57 -13.56
CA HIS A 81 -2.91 0.73 -13.80
C HIS A 81 -1.94 1.68 -14.47
N GLN A 82 -2.48 2.65 -15.21
CA GLN A 82 -1.71 3.73 -15.79
C GLN A 82 -1.33 4.74 -14.71
N ALA A 83 -0.05 5.03 -14.62
CA ALA A 83 0.52 5.96 -13.63
C ALA A 83 1.02 7.25 -14.29
N GLY A 84 0.22 7.82 -15.17
CA GLY A 84 0.57 9.02 -15.91
C GLY A 84 1.85 8.85 -16.72
N SER A 85 2.78 9.78 -16.59
CA SER A 85 4.07 9.74 -17.29
C SER A 85 4.96 8.56 -16.87
N LYS A 86 4.66 7.91 -15.75
CA LYS A 86 5.40 6.72 -15.27
C LYS A 86 5.03 5.45 -16.03
N GLY A 87 4.00 5.50 -16.87
CA GLY A 87 3.56 4.39 -17.70
C GLY A 87 2.69 3.38 -16.97
N LEU A 88 2.77 2.13 -17.39
CA LEU A 88 1.99 1.05 -16.77
C LEU A 88 2.69 0.54 -15.52
N HIS A 89 2.01 0.63 -14.39
CA HIS A 89 2.45 0.00 -13.15
C HIS A 89 1.83 -1.38 -13.00
N MET A 90 2.68 -2.37 -12.83
CA MET A 90 2.34 -3.75 -12.48
C MET A 90 2.49 -3.83 -10.95
N ASN A 91 1.37 -3.68 -10.26
CA ASN A 91 1.35 -3.29 -8.86
C ASN A 91 0.98 -4.45 -7.93
N PHE A 92 1.89 -4.80 -7.02
CA PHE A 92 1.65 -5.79 -5.97
C PHE A 92 1.13 -5.07 -4.73
N VAL A 93 -0.01 -5.50 -4.22
CA VAL A 93 -0.68 -4.83 -3.09
C VAL A 93 -0.53 -5.66 -1.83
N PHE A 94 -0.04 -5.02 -0.77
CA PHE A 94 0.24 -5.66 0.51
C PHE A 94 -0.56 -5.02 1.64
N VAL A 95 -0.83 -5.82 2.67
CA VAL A 95 -1.23 -5.33 3.98
C VAL A 95 -0.14 -5.65 4.99
N ALA A 96 0.22 -4.68 5.81
CA ALA A 96 1.20 -4.83 6.88
C ALA A 96 0.58 -4.39 8.20
N ARG A 97 0.80 -5.18 9.24
CA ARG A 97 0.36 -4.82 10.59
C ARG A 97 1.36 -3.86 11.20
N VAL A 98 0.88 -2.78 11.81
CA VAL A 98 1.72 -1.86 12.58
C VAL A 98 1.24 -1.78 14.02
N ALA A 99 2.18 -1.52 14.93
CA ALA A 99 1.87 -1.44 16.36
C ALA A 99 1.05 -0.17 16.67
N ASP A 100 0.24 -0.25 17.72
CA ASP A 100 -0.65 0.85 18.12
C ASP A 100 0.11 2.09 18.62
N ASP A 101 1.31 1.91 19.13
CA ASP A 101 2.13 2.97 19.71
C ASP A 101 3.10 3.62 18.72
N VAL A 102 3.11 3.17 17.47
CA VAL A 102 3.96 3.73 16.41
C VAL A 102 3.15 4.72 15.59
N ASP A 103 3.75 5.87 15.30
CA ASP A 103 3.09 6.92 14.53
C ASP A 103 3.86 7.24 13.25
N VAL A 104 3.15 7.88 12.31
CA VAL A 104 3.69 8.27 11.02
C VAL A 104 4.68 9.42 11.20
N THR A 105 5.88 9.24 10.64
CA THR A 105 6.82 10.33 10.42
C THR A 105 6.76 10.64 8.92
N PRO A 106 6.11 11.72 8.50
CA PRO A 106 5.90 11.98 7.08
C PRO A 106 7.20 12.34 6.39
N ASN A 107 7.28 11.99 5.10
CA ASN A 107 8.33 12.52 4.24
C ASN A 107 7.76 13.68 3.39
N ASP A 108 8.58 14.23 2.48
CA ASP A 108 8.20 15.42 1.70
C ASP A 108 7.26 15.11 0.53
N GLU A 109 6.99 13.85 0.24
CA GLU A 109 6.23 13.44 -0.95
C GLU A 109 4.73 13.57 -0.79
N PHE A 110 4.22 13.58 0.46
CA PHE A 110 2.79 13.72 0.70
C PHE A 110 2.46 14.81 1.71
N GLY A 111 1.24 15.35 1.60
CA GLY A 111 0.78 16.47 2.43
C GLY A 111 0.27 16.05 3.78
N ALA A 112 -0.71 15.18 3.81
CA ALA A 112 -1.39 14.75 5.01
C ALA A 112 -1.54 13.24 5.03
N TRP A 113 -1.85 12.67 6.19
CA TRP A 113 -2.16 11.26 6.34
C TRP A 113 -3.37 11.09 7.25
N ARG A 114 -4.09 9.97 7.06
CA ARG A 114 -5.23 9.61 7.88
C ARG A 114 -5.24 8.11 8.12
N TRP A 115 -5.60 7.73 9.33
CA TRP A 115 -5.98 6.36 9.67
C TRP A 115 -7.49 6.27 9.48
N VAL A 116 -7.95 5.49 8.50
CA VAL A 116 -9.35 5.43 8.13
C VAL A 116 -9.97 4.09 8.44
N THR A 117 -11.19 4.14 8.98
CA THR A 117 -12.02 2.97 9.16
C THR A 117 -12.64 2.55 7.83
N ARG A 118 -13.26 1.37 7.78
CA ARG A 118 -13.99 0.91 6.61
C ARG A 118 -15.04 1.94 6.16
N ARG A 119 -15.77 2.50 7.09
CA ARG A 119 -16.81 3.50 6.78
C ARG A 119 -16.22 4.79 6.23
N GLU A 120 -15.13 5.26 6.80
CA GLU A 120 -14.44 6.44 6.30
C GLU A 120 -13.86 6.20 4.91
N LEU A 121 -13.41 4.98 4.64
CA LEU A 121 -12.90 4.58 3.33
C LEU A 121 -13.97 4.66 2.24
N ASP A 122 -15.24 4.38 2.57
CA ASP A 122 -16.36 4.49 1.63
C ASP A 122 -16.54 5.90 1.07
N ASP A 123 -16.24 6.92 1.89
CA ASP A 123 -16.41 8.33 1.55
C ASP A 123 -15.11 8.99 1.08
N LEU A 124 -14.04 8.22 0.97
CA LEU A 124 -12.71 8.76 0.67
C LEU A 124 -12.64 9.24 -0.79
N ALA A 125 -12.09 10.42 -1.00
CA ALA A 125 -11.77 10.94 -2.33
C ALA A 125 -10.54 10.21 -2.87
N SER A 126 -10.75 9.09 -3.53
CA SER A 126 -9.72 8.20 -4.04
C SER A 126 -10.22 7.41 -5.25
N PRO A 127 -9.33 6.85 -6.07
CA PRO A 127 -9.72 5.89 -7.09
C PRO A 127 -10.44 4.68 -6.48
N LEU A 128 -11.36 4.08 -7.23
CA LEU A 128 -12.14 2.94 -6.75
C LEU A 128 -11.28 1.76 -6.30
N ASN A 129 -10.22 1.45 -7.04
CA ASN A 129 -9.32 0.35 -6.69
C ASN A 129 -8.64 0.55 -5.33
N VAL A 130 -8.38 1.79 -4.94
CA VAL A 130 -7.80 2.11 -3.63
C VAL A 130 -8.76 1.71 -2.51
N ARG A 131 -10.06 2.01 -2.67
CA ARG A 131 -11.08 1.61 -1.69
C ARG A 131 -11.27 0.10 -1.67
N GLN A 132 -11.32 -0.54 -2.85
CA GLN A 132 -11.49 -2.00 -2.95
C GLN A 132 -10.36 -2.76 -2.27
N PHE A 133 -9.11 -2.39 -2.53
CA PHE A 133 -7.96 -2.99 -1.83
C PHE A 133 -7.92 -2.63 -0.35
N GLY A 134 -8.38 -1.45 0.01
CA GLY A 134 -8.53 -1.06 1.40
C GLY A 134 -9.46 -1.99 2.18
N TYR A 135 -10.59 -2.38 1.56
CA TYR A 135 -11.51 -3.37 2.15
C TYR A 135 -10.83 -4.72 2.32
N LEU A 136 -10.10 -5.19 1.31
CA LEU A 136 -9.36 -6.44 1.41
C LEU A 136 -8.32 -6.39 2.53
N ALA A 137 -7.64 -5.26 2.68
CA ALA A 137 -6.66 -5.08 3.75
C ALA A 137 -7.31 -5.14 5.14
N LEU A 138 -8.47 -4.51 5.30
CA LEU A 138 -9.22 -4.53 6.55
C LEU A 138 -9.81 -5.91 6.87
N ASP A 139 -10.16 -6.68 5.84
CA ASP A 139 -10.75 -8.02 5.97
C ASP A 139 -9.69 -9.12 6.06
N ALA A 140 -8.41 -8.80 5.86
CA ALA A 140 -7.35 -9.80 5.85
C ALA A 140 -7.20 -10.47 7.20
N ASP A 141 -7.13 -11.80 7.17
CA ASP A 141 -6.86 -12.62 8.34
C ASP A 141 -5.44 -13.17 8.27
N TRP A 142 -4.74 -13.10 9.39
CA TRP A 142 -3.40 -13.66 9.52
C TRP A 142 -3.47 -15.17 9.79
N ALA A 143 -2.54 -15.90 9.20
CA ALA A 143 -2.40 -17.32 9.47
C ALA A 143 -1.95 -17.59 10.90
#